data_4e1050224bad0b13f4282c2d6bc66466
#
_entry.id   4e1050224bad0b13f4282c2d6bc66466
#
_cell.length_a   1.000
_cell.length_b   1.000
_cell.length_c   1.000
_cell.angle_alpha   90.00
_cell.angle_beta   90.00
_cell.angle_gamma   90.00
#
_symmetry.space_group_name_H-M   'P 1'
#
loop_
_entity.id
_entity.type
_entity.pdbx_description
1 polymer ?
#
loop_
_entity_poly.entity_id
_entity_poly.type
_entity_poly.pdbx_seq_one_letter_code
_entity_poly.pdbx_strand_id
1 'polypeptide(L)'
;MEIHELQQLLSEMSLQEKIGQMVQLTGAYFDKEAVLTGVVGEQLPPEWIIQYAGSVLGVIGKDKIYDIQSRYMEQHPHHIPLLFMADVIHGCSTIAPIP
;
A
#
# COMPACT_ATOMS: atom_id res chain seq x y z
N MET A 1 14.34 -13.80 3.78
CA MET A 1 15.08 -13.50 2.53
C MET A 1 16.50 -13.08 2.88
N GLU A 2 17.46 -13.68 2.24
CA GLU A 2 18.87 -13.38 2.50
C GLU A 2 19.30 -12.10 1.79
N ILE A 3 20.41 -11.51 2.25
CA ILE A 3 20.87 -10.22 1.74
C ILE A 3 21.15 -10.26 0.23
N HIS A 4 21.75 -11.34 -0.28
CA HIS A 4 22.03 -11.44 -1.71
C HIS A 4 20.76 -11.54 -2.56
N GLU A 5 19.69 -12.13 -2.01
CA GLU A 5 18.40 -12.18 -2.69
C GLU A 5 17.76 -10.79 -2.74
N LEU A 6 17.89 -10.02 -1.67
CA LEU A 6 17.42 -8.64 -1.64
C LEU A 6 18.19 -7.77 -2.63
N GLN A 7 19.50 -7.95 -2.70
CA GLN A 7 20.33 -7.20 -3.65
C GLN A 7 19.96 -7.53 -5.08
N GLN A 8 19.70 -8.80 -5.37
CA GLN A 8 19.27 -9.22 -6.68
C GLN A 8 17.90 -8.63 -7.04
N LEU A 9 16.94 -8.70 -6.12
CA LEU A 9 15.63 -8.10 -6.32
C LEU A 9 15.76 -6.61 -6.62
N LEU A 10 16.56 -5.90 -5.83
CA LEU A 10 16.78 -4.48 -6.02
C LEU A 10 17.36 -4.17 -7.39
N SER A 11 18.29 -4.99 -7.88
CA SER A 11 18.90 -4.78 -9.19
C SER A 11 17.92 -4.99 -10.34
N GLU A 12 16.88 -5.79 -10.13
CA GLU A 12 15.85 -6.07 -11.13
C GLU A 12 14.74 -5.03 -11.14
N MET A 13 14.64 -4.21 -10.10
CA MET A 13 13.58 -3.20 -9.99
C MET A 13 13.91 -1.96 -10.82
N SER A 14 12.88 -1.41 -11.48
CA SER A 14 13.01 -0.13 -12.16
C SER A 14 13.09 1.01 -11.14
N LEU A 15 13.49 2.20 -11.62
CA LEU A 15 13.53 3.38 -10.76
C LEU A 15 12.15 3.70 -10.19
N GLN A 16 11.10 3.60 -11.00
CA GLN A 16 9.73 3.85 -10.55
C GLN A 16 9.30 2.87 -9.48
N GLU A 17 9.64 1.59 -9.63
CA GLU A 17 9.34 0.58 -8.63
C GLU A 17 10.05 0.87 -7.30
N LYS A 18 11.31 1.29 -7.37
CA LYS A 18 12.08 1.64 -6.17
C LYS A 18 11.50 2.87 -5.47
N ILE A 19 11.15 3.90 -6.23
CA ILE A 19 10.53 5.10 -5.68
C ILE A 19 9.20 4.75 -5.04
N GLY A 20 8.40 3.90 -5.69
CA GLY A 20 7.12 3.47 -5.16
C GLY A 20 7.22 2.83 -3.79
N GLN A 21 8.27 2.04 -3.55
CA GLN A 21 8.45 1.40 -2.25
C GLN A 21 8.57 2.40 -1.09
N MET A 22 8.95 3.63 -1.37
CA MET A 22 9.06 4.68 -0.36
C MET A 22 7.79 5.51 -0.22
N VAL A 23 6.76 5.23 -1.01
CA VAL A 23 5.51 5.98 -1.02
C VAL A 23 4.48 5.29 -0.14
N GLN A 24 3.79 6.09 0.69
CA GLN A 24 2.63 5.63 1.45
C GLN A 24 1.39 6.40 0.95
N LEU A 25 0.34 5.66 0.65
CA LEU A 25 -0.93 6.25 0.20
C LEU A 25 -2.04 5.86 1.17
N THR A 26 -3.12 6.66 1.20
CA THR A 26 -4.30 6.29 1.98
C THR A 26 -5.07 5.17 1.29
N GLY A 27 -5.88 4.45 2.06
CA GLY A 27 -6.63 3.31 1.55
C GLY A 27 -7.57 3.65 0.41
N ALA A 28 -8.00 4.92 0.31
CA ALA A 28 -8.92 5.35 -0.75
C ALA A 28 -8.38 5.10 -2.16
N TYR A 29 -7.07 5.16 -2.35
CA TYR A 29 -6.47 4.94 -3.66
C TYR A 29 -6.50 3.47 -4.08
N PHE A 30 -6.72 2.56 -3.15
CA PHE A 30 -6.74 1.12 -3.41
C PHE A 30 -8.15 0.54 -3.42
N ASP A 31 -9.14 1.32 -3.03
CA ASP A 31 -10.53 0.88 -2.94
C ASP A 31 -11.27 1.29 -4.21
N LYS A 32 -11.77 0.31 -4.95
CA LYS A 32 -12.50 0.56 -6.19
C LYS A 32 -13.79 1.35 -5.98
N GLU A 33 -14.38 1.23 -4.80
CA GLU A 33 -15.64 1.88 -4.48
C GLU A 33 -15.45 3.23 -3.80
N ALA A 34 -14.21 3.59 -3.47
CA ALA A 34 -13.93 4.84 -2.80
C ALA A 34 -14.17 6.03 -3.73
N VAL A 35 -14.84 7.02 -3.19
CA VAL A 35 -15.06 8.28 -3.90
C VAL A 35 -14.05 9.28 -3.36
N LEU A 36 -13.13 9.70 -4.21
CA LEU A 36 -12.15 10.73 -3.86
C LEU A 36 -12.78 12.10 -4.03
N THR A 37 -12.85 12.85 -2.93
CA THR A 37 -13.47 14.18 -2.93
C THR A 37 -12.48 15.25 -2.50
N GLY A 38 -12.80 16.50 -2.80
CA GLY A 38 -12.01 17.64 -2.41
C GLY A 38 -10.68 17.71 -3.15
N VAL A 39 -9.69 18.25 -2.47
CA VAL A 39 -8.38 18.50 -3.06
C VAL A 39 -7.71 17.20 -3.54
N VAL A 40 -7.91 16.13 -2.81
CA VAL A 40 -7.33 14.83 -3.15
C VAL A 40 -7.83 14.35 -4.52
N GLY A 41 -9.12 14.54 -4.79
CA GLY A 41 -9.70 14.14 -6.07
C GLY A 41 -9.16 14.92 -7.26
N GLU A 42 -8.71 16.15 -7.03
CA GLU A 42 -8.18 17.02 -8.09
C GLU A 42 -6.69 16.77 -8.37
N GLN A 43 -5.97 16.26 -7.38
CA GLN A 43 -4.52 16.08 -7.47
C GLN A 43 -4.15 14.61 -7.27
N LEU A 44 -4.69 13.76 -8.13
CA LEU A 44 -4.35 12.35 -8.08
C LEU A 44 -2.91 12.12 -8.50
N PRO A 45 -2.19 11.25 -7.78
CA PRO A 45 -0.85 10.88 -8.20
C PRO A 45 -0.89 10.09 -9.51
N PRO A 46 0.24 10.03 -10.24
CA PRO A 46 0.31 9.15 -11.42
C PRO A 46 -0.06 7.72 -11.09
N GLU A 47 -0.64 7.03 -12.05
CA GLU A 47 -1.09 5.65 -11.86
C GLU A 47 0.05 4.73 -11.40
N TRP A 48 1.27 4.93 -11.91
CA TRP A 48 2.40 4.09 -11.53
C TRP A 48 2.76 4.22 -10.04
N ILE A 49 2.52 5.39 -9.44
CA ILE A 49 2.73 5.56 -7.99
C ILE A 49 1.76 4.69 -7.21
N ILE A 50 0.50 4.63 -7.66
CA ILE A 50 -0.50 3.77 -7.01
C ILE A 50 -0.14 2.30 -7.18
N GLN A 51 0.32 1.92 -8.36
CA GLN A 51 0.69 0.53 -8.64
C GLN A 51 1.89 0.04 -7.83
N TYR A 52 2.84 0.93 -7.55
CA TYR A 52 4.10 0.56 -6.93
C TYR A 52 4.28 1.06 -5.50
N ALA A 53 3.30 1.77 -4.95
CA ALA A 53 3.37 2.25 -3.57
C ALA A 53 3.64 1.10 -2.61
N GLY A 54 4.56 1.31 -1.68
CA GLY A 54 5.01 0.25 -0.79
C GLY A 54 4.16 0.07 0.46
N SER A 55 3.33 1.07 0.81
CA SER A 55 2.52 1.00 2.01
C SER A 55 1.21 1.75 1.85
N VAL A 56 0.23 1.37 2.66
CA VAL A 56 -1.09 1.98 2.67
C VAL A 56 -1.50 2.26 4.12
N LEU A 57 -2.08 3.44 4.33
CA LEU A 57 -2.51 3.89 5.65
C LEU A 57 -4.04 3.89 5.72
N GLY A 58 -4.57 3.38 6.82
CA GLY A 58 -5.98 3.56 7.15
C GLY A 58 -6.95 2.56 6.57
N VAL A 59 -6.48 1.42 6.06
CA VAL A 59 -7.38 0.33 5.67
C VAL A 59 -7.73 -0.49 6.90
N ILE A 60 -9.01 -0.65 7.14
CA ILE A 60 -9.52 -1.37 8.31
C ILE A 60 -10.41 -2.52 7.84
N GLY A 61 -10.25 -3.67 8.50
CA GLY A 61 -11.07 -4.83 8.19
C GLY A 61 -10.31 -5.90 7.41
N LYS A 62 -10.44 -7.12 7.90
CA LYS A 62 -9.72 -8.28 7.38
C LYS A 62 -10.01 -8.52 5.90
N ASP A 63 -11.28 -8.46 5.52
CA ASP A 63 -11.67 -8.77 4.14
C ASP A 63 -11.16 -7.72 3.16
N LYS A 64 -11.20 -6.46 3.57
CA LYS A 64 -10.72 -5.35 2.74
C LYS A 64 -9.20 -5.44 2.56
N ILE A 65 -8.48 -5.71 3.64
CA ILE A 65 -7.02 -5.89 3.60
C ILE A 65 -6.67 -7.05 2.67
N TYR A 66 -7.35 -8.18 2.80
CA TYR A 66 -7.10 -9.34 1.97
C TYR A 66 -7.34 -9.03 0.48
N ASP A 67 -8.44 -8.37 0.16
CA ASP A 67 -8.78 -8.04 -1.21
C ASP A 67 -7.75 -7.11 -1.83
N ILE A 68 -7.37 -6.05 -1.11
CA ILE A 68 -6.38 -5.10 -1.60
C ILE A 68 -5.02 -5.79 -1.78
N GLN A 69 -4.59 -6.58 -0.81
CA GLN A 69 -3.31 -7.27 -0.89
C GLN A 69 -3.26 -8.23 -2.06
N SER A 70 -4.32 -9.00 -2.28
CA SER A 70 -4.37 -9.96 -3.38
C SER A 70 -4.26 -9.26 -4.73
N ARG A 71 -5.02 -8.19 -4.92
CA ARG A 71 -4.99 -7.43 -6.18
C ARG A 71 -3.65 -6.75 -6.40
N TYR A 72 -3.08 -6.19 -5.34
CA TYR A 72 -1.80 -5.51 -5.42
C TYR A 72 -0.68 -6.48 -5.82
N MET A 73 -0.62 -7.63 -5.18
CA MET A 73 0.43 -8.62 -5.48
C MET A 73 0.32 -9.18 -6.88
N GLU A 74 -0.89 -9.33 -7.41
CA GLU A 74 -1.09 -9.75 -8.80
C GLU A 74 -0.54 -8.75 -9.79
N GLN A 75 -0.71 -7.46 -9.50
CA GLN A 75 -0.27 -6.39 -10.39
C GLN A 75 1.22 -6.09 -10.28
N HIS A 76 1.80 -6.33 -9.11
CA HIS A 76 3.20 -5.95 -8.88
C HIS A 76 4.15 -6.84 -9.66
N PRO A 77 5.11 -6.27 -10.41
CA PRO A 77 6.02 -7.07 -11.23
C PRO A 77 6.83 -8.10 -10.44
N HIS A 78 7.12 -7.80 -9.19
CA HIS A 78 7.91 -8.68 -8.32
C HIS A 78 7.08 -9.31 -7.22
N HIS A 79 5.76 -9.12 -7.24
CA HIS A 79 4.82 -9.66 -6.25
C HIS A 79 5.19 -9.32 -4.81
N ILE A 80 5.71 -8.10 -4.61
CA ILE A 80 6.04 -7.60 -3.27
C ILE A 80 4.74 -7.18 -2.57
N PRO A 81 4.48 -7.65 -1.35
CA PRO A 81 3.25 -7.25 -0.65
C PRO A 81 3.30 -5.82 -0.15
N LEU A 82 2.11 -5.22 0.00
CA LEU A 82 1.95 -3.93 0.66
C LEU A 82 2.15 -4.05 2.16
N LEU A 83 2.67 -2.99 2.78
CA LEU A 83 2.63 -2.84 4.22
C LEU A 83 1.37 -2.07 4.60
N PHE A 84 0.59 -2.62 5.52
CA PHE A 84 -0.63 -1.98 6.00
C PHE A 84 -0.35 -1.31 7.34
N MET A 85 -0.68 -0.02 7.43
CA MET A 85 -0.41 0.79 8.62
C MET A 85 -1.67 1.51 9.06
N ALA A 86 -1.75 1.83 10.35
CA ALA A 86 -2.84 2.58 10.92
C ALA A 86 -2.29 3.69 11.79
N ASP A 87 -2.98 4.84 11.78
CA ASP A 87 -2.67 5.95 12.66
C ASP A 87 -3.44 5.76 13.96
N VAL A 88 -2.73 5.44 15.04
CA VAL A 88 -3.34 5.12 16.33
C VAL A 88 -3.16 6.31 17.27
N ILE A 89 -4.00 7.32 17.09
CA ILE A 89 -3.96 8.55 17.90
C ILE A 89 -4.70 8.36 19.23
N HIS A 90 -5.89 7.73 19.15
CA HIS A 90 -6.78 7.54 20.31
C HIS A 90 -7.04 6.06 20.59
N GLY A 91 -6.09 5.21 20.28
CA GLY A 91 -6.25 3.76 20.37
C GLY A 91 -6.60 3.16 19.02
N CYS A 92 -6.42 1.86 18.91
CA CYS A 92 -6.71 1.14 17.68
C CYS A 92 -8.22 1.00 17.48
N SER A 93 -8.70 1.23 16.26
CA SER A 93 -10.13 1.12 15.95
C SER A 93 -10.65 -0.31 15.88
N THR A 94 -9.78 -1.30 15.94
CA THR A 94 -10.20 -2.70 15.99
C THR A 94 -10.67 -3.07 17.38
N ILE A 95 -11.62 -4.01 17.44
CA ILE A 95 -12.10 -4.52 18.73
C ILE A 95 -11.09 -5.57 19.21
N ALA A 96 -10.16 -5.12 20.05
CA ALA A 96 -9.16 -5.98 20.65
C ALA A 96 -8.90 -5.52 22.07
N PRO A 97 -8.47 -6.41 22.98
CA PRO A 97 -8.10 -5.96 24.32
C PRO A 97 -6.96 -4.94 24.22
N ILE A 98 -7.16 -3.81 24.89
CA ILE A 98 -6.12 -2.81 24.96
C ILE A 98 -5.27 -3.10 26.19
N PRO A 99 -3.95 -3.28 26.01
CA PRO A 99 -3.08 -3.54 27.16
C PRO A 99 -3.02 -2.37 28.12
#